data_6f3d189cf8e522f79732be14e81c3e9d
#
_entry.id   6f3d189cf8e522f79732be14e81c3e9d
#
_cell.length_a   1.000
_cell.length_b   1.000
_cell.length_c   1.000
_cell.angle_alpha   90.00
_cell.angle_beta   90.00
_cell.angle_gamma   90.00
#
_symmetry.space_group_name_H-M   'P 1'
#
loop_
_entity.id
_entity.type
_entity.pdbx_description
1 polymer ?
#
loop_
_entity_poly.entity_id
_entity_poly.type
_entity_poly.pdbx_seq_one_letter_code
_entity_poly.pdbx_strand_id
1 'polypeptide(L)'
;QYIYGDIQSRYKMEKYICFSGANEHSLSKPYQINKNQSKIYQKGIWDYSSFKDSSKFTFLPFISLQESPVFSFSSPKINYASGIQLNYLSSKFFYQIRVGFQEGCVNNNRFSYKRPYVRSIGYIDDTNSMSFRNPIFQGLVAYQLNKYITLSAGNEKNTFGDGYRSLWLSDFAPVYPFIKLESTFWKVKYVNLWSLHEDQYSKGFSNLKWASSHLLSYNVTKWMNLSVFESIVWQNKDTLLNRGPDINYFNPFVFFRPVEFGIGSADNALLGAGAKCTIGKHSLIYSSFILDEFLLSEISNRTGWWGNKYGIQHGIKIFDIFKLDGLYSILEFNSVRPFTYSHISSKQNYGHKNHSLAHPLESNFQEFLVLLGYQKNNLDFSVQYHFQKYGIDSANINFGGNMFEPYINRNGNYNQKIGQGNLVNQHLFIVQFSYMISAITNTKVFFRLNSLNSKDINSVANNNQAFNIGISSRLWQYQQDY
;
A
#
# COMPACT_ATOMS: atom_id res chain seq x y z
N GLN A 1 17.17 11.10 5.35
CA GLN A 1 17.01 9.63 5.52
C GLN A 1 15.58 9.24 5.19
N TYR A 2 15.41 8.20 4.38
CA TYR A 2 14.10 7.59 4.14
C TYR A 2 13.89 6.48 5.16
N ILE A 3 12.71 6.45 5.78
CA ILE A 3 12.34 5.39 6.71
C ILE A 3 11.18 4.61 6.13
N TYR A 4 11.46 3.35 5.80
CA TYR A 4 10.47 2.30 5.66
C TYR A 4 10.27 1.71 7.05
N GLY A 5 9.21 2.09 7.72
CA GLY A 5 8.87 1.51 9.00
C GLY A 5 7.96 0.28 8.84
N ASP A 6 8.08 -0.65 9.77
CA ASP A 6 6.97 -1.54 10.07
C ASP A 6 5.74 -0.69 10.49
N ILE A 7 4.57 -1.29 10.55
CA ILE A 7 3.33 -0.61 10.91
C ILE A 7 3.52 0.22 12.19
N GLN A 8 4.25 -0.30 13.15
CA GLN A 8 4.50 0.27 14.46
C GLN A 8 5.42 1.49 14.42
N SER A 9 6.53 1.37 13.68
CA SER A 9 7.42 2.51 13.44
C SER A 9 6.70 3.62 12.67
N ARG A 10 5.80 3.25 11.77
CA ARG A 10 4.95 4.17 11.02
C ARG A 10 4.07 5.01 11.96
N TYR A 11 3.42 4.40 12.97
CA TYR A 11 2.57 5.14 13.90
C TYR A 11 3.33 6.08 14.81
N LYS A 12 4.51 5.68 15.29
CA LYS A 12 5.39 6.60 16.04
C LYS A 12 5.78 7.81 15.20
N MET A 13 6.10 7.57 13.91
CA MET A 13 6.41 8.66 12.97
C MET A 13 5.22 9.56 12.73
N GLU A 14 4.06 9.01 12.48
CA GLU A 14 2.83 9.78 12.25
C GLU A 14 2.47 10.62 13.47
N LYS A 15 2.54 10.04 14.69
CA LYS A 15 2.39 10.80 15.94
C LYS A 15 3.33 11.99 15.99
N TYR A 16 4.62 11.76 15.71
CA TYR A 16 5.61 12.83 15.71
C TYR A 16 5.30 13.89 14.64
N ILE A 17 5.11 13.48 13.38
CA ILE A 17 4.83 14.39 12.25
C ILE A 17 3.58 15.24 12.52
N CYS A 18 2.51 14.63 13.00
CA CYS A 18 1.23 15.31 13.17
C CYS A 18 1.16 16.23 14.39
N PHE A 19 1.94 15.96 15.45
CA PHE A 19 1.83 16.68 16.71
C PHE A 19 3.08 17.46 17.12
N SER A 20 4.17 17.43 16.34
CA SER A 20 5.40 18.20 16.62
C SER A 20 5.25 19.70 16.40
N GLY A 21 4.18 20.13 15.74
CA GLY A 21 3.98 21.53 15.34
C GLY A 21 4.82 21.98 14.14
N ALA A 22 5.58 21.07 13.52
CA ALA A 22 6.32 21.32 12.31
C ALA A 22 5.40 21.31 11.07
N ASN A 23 5.78 22.03 10.01
CA ASN A 23 5.05 22.00 8.72
C ASN A 23 5.39 20.73 7.93
N GLU A 24 5.18 19.56 8.53
CA GLU A 24 5.51 18.30 7.91
C GLU A 24 4.27 17.61 7.34
N HIS A 25 4.49 16.70 6.38
CA HIS A 25 3.43 16.04 5.64
C HIS A 25 3.55 14.52 5.80
N SER A 26 2.49 13.89 6.29
CA SER A 26 2.42 12.42 6.52
C SER A 26 1.91 11.61 5.34
N LEU A 27 1.38 12.28 4.31
CA LEU A 27 0.67 11.64 3.20
C LEU A 27 1.54 10.78 2.29
N SER A 28 2.82 11.16 2.06
CA SER A 28 3.73 10.42 1.19
C SER A 28 4.70 9.56 2.00
N LYS A 29 4.79 8.29 1.67
CA LYS A 29 5.69 7.33 2.31
C LYS A 29 6.54 6.63 1.25
N PRO A 30 7.77 6.26 1.55
CA PRO A 30 8.48 6.32 2.83
C PRO A 30 8.73 7.76 3.32
N TYR A 31 8.73 7.94 4.62
CA TYR A 31 8.95 9.26 5.21
C TYR A 31 10.38 9.76 5.01
N GLN A 32 10.51 11.01 4.57
CA GLN A 32 11.80 11.70 4.51
C GLN A 32 12.04 12.41 5.84
N ILE A 33 13.17 12.11 6.50
CA ILE A 33 13.52 12.67 7.81
C ILE A 33 14.70 13.62 7.70
N ASN A 34 14.55 14.79 8.26
CA ASN A 34 15.61 15.80 8.36
C ASN A 34 16.60 15.48 9.50
N LYS A 35 17.84 16.04 9.44
CA LYS A 35 18.89 15.81 10.46
C LYS A 35 18.43 16.05 11.90
N ASN A 36 17.59 17.05 12.15
CA ASN A 36 17.09 17.38 13.50
C ASN A 36 16.10 16.33 14.03
N GLN A 37 15.38 15.66 13.16
CA GLN A 37 14.42 14.61 13.47
C GLN A 37 15.10 13.27 13.68
N SER A 38 16.23 13.03 13.02
CA SER A 38 17.02 11.82 13.20
C SER A 38 17.53 11.64 14.64
N LYS A 39 17.75 12.75 15.39
CA LYS A 39 18.16 12.70 16.80
C LYS A 39 17.09 12.14 17.72
N ILE A 40 15.81 12.38 17.44
CA ILE A 40 14.67 11.85 18.21
C ILE A 40 14.47 10.36 17.90
N TYR A 41 14.74 9.96 16.67
CA TYR A 41 14.65 8.58 16.19
C TYR A 41 15.87 7.73 16.56
N GLN A 42 17.05 8.32 16.67
CA GLN A 42 18.29 7.61 16.99
C GLN A 42 18.28 6.95 18.37
N LYS A 43 17.44 7.40 19.30
CA LYS A 43 17.33 6.82 20.64
C LYS A 43 16.45 5.57 20.76
N GLY A 44 15.75 5.15 19.71
CA GLY A 44 14.81 4.04 19.79
C GLY A 44 14.94 2.97 18.72
N ILE A 45 15.48 3.27 17.55
CA ILE A 45 15.50 2.34 16.41
C ILE A 45 16.91 2.13 15.83
N TRP A 46 17.80 3.14 15.88
CA TRP A 46 19.13 3.10 15.27
C TRP A 46 20.18 3.77 16.17
N ASP A 47 20.67 3.05 17.16
CA ASP A 47 21.81 3.53 17.94
C ASP A 47 23.11 3.20 17.20
N TYR A 48 23.41 3.93 16.16
CA TYR A 48 24.75 4.02 15.61
C TYR A 48 25.32 5.40 15.93
N SER A 49 25.99 5.44 17.07
CA SER A 49 26.81 6.56 17.52
C SER A 49 27.89 6.92 16.51
N SER A 50 27.95 8.21 16.26
CA SER A 50 29.12 9.01 16.00
C SER A 50 30.11 8.50 14.94
N PHE A 51 29.92 8.96 13.73
CA PHE A 51 31.05 9.47 13.01
C PHE A 51 30.88 10.99 12.87
N LYS A 52 31.82 11.73 13.44
CA LYS A 52 32.02 13.12 13.11
C LYS A 52 32.28 13.18 11.62
N ASP A 53 31.48 13.99 10.95
CA ASP A 53 31.54 14.35 9.55
C ASP A 53 31.33 13.24 8.51
N SER A 54 30.27 13.44 7.80
CA SER A 54 29.96 13.35 6.39
C SER A 54 29.27 12.11 5.84
N SER A 55 29.70 10.90 6.06
CA SER A 55 29.04 9.76 5.42
C SER A 55 29.01 8.50 6.31
N LYS A 56 27.88 7.80 6.31
CA LYS A 56 27.68 6.57 7.06
C LYS A 56 27.33 5.45 6.13
N PHE A 57 28.12 4.40 6.15
CA PHE A 57 27.86 3.15 5.46
C PHE A 57 27.43 2.10 6.49
N THR A 58 26.38 1.34 6.20
CA THR A 58 25.86 0.29 7.07
C THR A 58 25.62 -0.97 6.29
N PHE A 59 26.18 -2.08 6.76
CA PHE A 59 25.96 -3.41 6.25
C PHE A 59 25.11 -4.19 7.25
N LEU A 60 23.97 -4.74 6.81
CA LEU A 60 23.03 -5.44 7.66
C LEU A 60 22.62 -6.77 7.00
N PRO A 61 23.06 -7.91 7.54
CA PRO A 61 22.48 -9.19 7.13
C PRO A 61 21.06 -9.29 7.65
N PHE A 62 20.20 -9.97 6.91
CA PHE A 62 18.85 -10.29 7.36
C PHE A 62 18.52 -11.76 7.18
N ILE A 63 17.73 -12.28 8.09
CA ILE A 63 17.18 -13.62 8.05
C ILE A 63 15.74 -13.60 8.51
N SER A 64 14.89 -14.39 7.91
CA SER A 64 13.51 -14.59 8.34
C SER A 64 13.20 -16.07 8.24
N LEU A 65 12.79 -16.63 9.35
CA LEU A 65 12.28 -17.99 9.47
C LEU A 65 10.91 -17.90 10.10
N GLN A 66 9.90 -18.35 9.40
CA GLN A 66 8.53 -18.35 9.92
C GLN A 66 7.82 -19.62 9.46
N GLU A 67 7.03 -20.18 10.34
CA GLU A 67 6.13 -21.24 9.94
C GLU A 67 5.17 -20.74 8.86
N SER A 68 5.01 -21.51 7.80
CA SER A 68 4.01 -21.20 6.78
C SER A 68 2.62 -21.36 7.40
N PRO A 69 1.71 -20.42 7.17
CA PRO A 69 0.32 -20.54 7.64
C PRO A 69 -0.46 -21.62 6.85
N VAL A 70 0.07 -22.84 6.76
CA VAL A 70 -0.63 -23.98 6.18
C VAL A 70 -1.43 -24.64 7.30
N PHE A 71 -2.75 -24.69 7.16
CA PHE A 71 -3.69 -25.24 8.13
C PHE A 71 -3.63 -26.78 8.33
N SER A 72 -2.54 -27.42 7.98
CA SER A 72 -2.35 -28.85 8.16
C SER A 72 -1.27 -29.11 9.19
N PHE A 73 -1.67 -29.68 10.32
CA PHE A 73 -0.74 -30.17 11.36
C PHE A 73 0.17 -31.31 10.88
N SER A 74 -0.03 -31.84 9.69
CA SER A 74 0.70 -33.01 9.20
C SER A 74 2.08 -32.72 8.59
N SER A 75 2.38 -31.47 8.24
CA SER A 75 3.72 -31.07 7.78
C SER A 75 3.91 -29.56 7.88
N PRO A 76 4.52 -29.03 8.95
CA PRO A 76 4.85 -27.62 9.05
C PRO A 76 5.84 -27.26 7.95
N LYS A 77 5.45 -26.34 7.06
CA LYS A 77 6.35 -25.82 6.03
C LYS A 77 6.95 -24.52 6.54
N ILE A 78 8.24 -24.38 6.44
CA ILE A 78 8.96 -23.18 6.88
C ILE A 78 9.20 -22.28 5.69
N ASN A 79 8.79 -21.04 5.80
CA ASN A 79 9.17 -19.97 4.87
C ASN A 79 10.50 -19.37 5.34
N TYR A 80 11.44 -19.31 4.44
CA TYR A 80 12.78 -18.82 4.66
C TYR A 80 13.05 -17.61 3.78
N ALA A 81 13.72 -16.60 4.34
CA ALA A 81 14.30 -15.51 3.57
C ALA A 81 15.63 -15.11 4.19
N SER A 82 16.63 -14.85 3.34
CA SER A 82 17.92 -14.33 3.79
C SER A 82 18.55 -13.41 2.76
N GLY A 83 19.45 -12.58 3.20
CA GLY A 83 20.16 -11.65 2.32
C GLY A 83 20.89 -10.57 3.08
N ILE A 84 21.20 -9.52 2.34
CA ILE A 84 22.01 -8.39 2.79
C ILE A 84 21.29 -7.09 2.45
N GLN A 85 21.31 -6.16 3.39
CA GLN A 85 20.94 -4.77 3.15
C GLN A 85 22.16 -3.87 3.31
N LEU A 86 22.42 -3.06 2.30
CA LEU A 86 23.43 -2.02 2.30
C LEU A 86 22.75 -0.65 2.38
N ASN A 87 23.17 0.19 3.30
CA ASN A 87 22.71 1.55 3.38
C ASN A 87 23.90 2.51 3.34
N TYR A 88 23.72 3.60 2.66
CA TYR A 88 24.65 4.72 2.67
C TYR A 88 23.89 6.01 2.92
N LEU A 89 24.38 6.84 3.79
CA LEU A 89 23.80 8.13 4.13
C LEU A 89 24.90 9.19 4.17
N SER A 90 24.72 10.24 3.39
CA SER A 90 25.52 11.46 3.48
C SER A 90 24.60 12.69 3.67
N SER A 91 25.15 13.87 3.62
CA SER A 91 24.35 15.11 3.75
C SER A 91 23.33 15.31 2.64
N LYS A 92 23.63 14.86 1.43
CA LYS A 92 22.76 15.05 0.25
C LYS A 92 22.33 13.75 -0.41
N PHE A 93 23.01 12.64 -0.12
CA PHE A 93 22.83 11.38 -0.83
C PHE A 93 22.44 10.26 0.14
N PHE A 94 21.44 9.49 -0.25
CA PHE A 94 21.02 8.28 0.44
C PHE A 94 20.85 7.15 -0.58
N TYR A 95 21.38 5.98 -0.28
CA TYR A 95 20.95 4.78 -0.95
C TYR A 95 20.72 3.64 0.03
N GLN A 96 19.78 2.76 -0.33
CA GLN A 96 19.50 1.51 0.33
C GLN A 96 19.30 0.44 -0.73
N ILE A 97 19.99 -0.66 -0.61
CA ILE A 97 19.89 -1.80 -1.52
C ILE A 97 19.72 -3.06 -0.69
N ARG A 98 18.76 -3.90 -1.05
CA ARG A 98 18.51 -5.21 -0.47
C ARG A 98 18.61 -6.26 -1.55
N VAL A 99 19.47 -7.24 -1.31
CA VAL A 99 19.66 -8.39 -2.18
C VAL A 99 19.58 -9.65 -1.34
N GLY A 100 18.83 -10.61 -1.80
CA GLY A 100 18.66 -11.85 -1.06
C GLY A 100 17.82 -12.85 -1.83
N PHE A 101 17.34 -13.82 -1.07
CA PHE A 101 16.61 -14.93 -1.60
C PHE A 101 15.51 -15.33 -0.62
N GLN A 102 14.39 -15.79 -1.14
CA GLN A 102 13.29 -16.31 -0.33
C GLN A 102 12.66 -17.53 -0.96
N GLU A 103 12.31 -18.49 -0.12
CA GLU A 103 11.61 -19.71 -0.51
C GLU A 103 10.59 -20.14 0.53
N GLY A 104 9.61 -20.92 0.12
CA GLY A 104 8.59 -21.45 1.00
C GLY A 104 7.33 -21.85 0.29
N CYS A 105 6.23 -21.83 1.03
CA CYS A 105 4.89 -22.16 0.52
C CYS A 105 3.88 -21.11 0.98
N VAL A 106 2.85 -20.91 0.16
CA VAL A 106 1.74 -20.00 0.44
C VAL A 106 0.48 -20.81 0.74
N ASN A 107 -0.34 -20.32 1.65
CA ASN A 107 -1.66 -20.87 1.85
C ASN A 107 -2.61 -20.42 0.73
N ASN A 108 -3.28 -21.41 0.13
CA ASN A 108 -4.12 -21.21 -1.05
C ASN A 108 -5.49 -20.57 -0.76
N ASN A 109 -5.87 -20.41 0.51
CA ASN A 109 -7.26 -20.10 0.87
C ASN A 109 -7.70 -18.64 0.67
N ARG A 110 -6.79 -17.70 0.36
CA ARG A 110 -7.10 -16.29 0.20
C ARG A 110 -6.95 -15.73 -1.20
N PHE A 111 -6.13 -16.37 -2.03
CA PHE A 111 -5.83 -15.85 -3.35
C PHE A 111 -6.42 -16.77 -4.40
N SER A 112 -7.33 -16.22 -5.18
CA SER A 112 -7.90 -16.86 -6.34
C SER A 112 -6.82 -17.57 -7.17
N TYR A 113 -7.06 -18.80 -7.60
CA TYR A 113 -6.23 -19.64 -8.47
C TYR A 113 -5.69 -18.98 -9.75
N LYS A 114 -6.14 -17.76 -10.02
CA LYS A 114 -5.80 -16.99 -11.21
C LYS A 114 -4.56 -16.10 -11.05
N ARG A 115 -3.91 -16.06 -9.87
CA ARG A 115 -2.81 -15.13 -9.61
C ARG A 115 -1.50 -15.86 -9.32
N PRO A 116 -0.65 -16.10 -10.35
CA PRO A 116 0.61 -16.81 -10.17
C PRO A 116 1.68 -16.00 -9.43
N TYR A 117 1.39 -14.73 -9.14
CA TYR A 117 2.28 -13.85 -8.40
C TYR A 117 1.68 -13.56 -7.02
N VAL A 118 2.44 -13.81 -5.96
CA VAL A 118 2.04 -13.52 -4.59
C VAL A 118 2.84 -12.33 -4.07
N ARG A 119 2.13 -11.40 -3.49
CA ARG A 119 2.68 -10.19 -2.89
C ARG A 119 3.82 -10.52 -1.92
N SER A 120 4.90 -9.74 -1.99
CA SER A 120 6.11 -9.87 -1.16
C SER A 120 6.87 -11.19 -1.31
N ILE A 121 6.37 -12.11 -2.11
CA ILE A 121 6.93 -13.43 -2.33
C ILE A 121 7.45 -13.56 -3.76
N GLY A 122 6.67 -13.12 -4.74
CA GLY A 122 6.99 -13.25 -6.14
C GLY A 122 6.18 -14.34 -6.83
N TYR A 123 6.78 -14.99 -7.81
CA TYR A 123 6.12 -16.05 -8.57
C TYR A 123 5.99 -17.33 -7.76
N ILE A 124 4.88 -18.03 -7.94
CA ILE A 124 4.69 -19.41 -7.50
C ILE A 124 5.25 -20.31 -8.57
N ASP A 125 6.22 -21.16 -8.22
CA ASP A 125 6.88 -22.07 -9.15
C ASP A 125 6.00 -23.28 -9.45
N ASP A 126 5.32 -23.78 -8.43
CA ASP A 126 4.39 -24.91 -8.54
C ASP A 126 3.04 -24.56 -7.93
N THR A 127 2.02 -24.52 -8.77
CA THR A 127 0.65 -24.20 -8.36
C THR A 127 -0.02 -25.31 -7.54
N ASN A 128 0.46 -26.55 -7.62
CA ASN A 128 -0.09 -27.66 -6.85
C ASN A 128 0.41 -27.65 -5.40
N SER A 129 1.70 -27.45 -5.21
CA SER A 129 2.32 -27.33 -3.88
C SER A 129 2.28 -25.90 -3.33
N MET A 130 1.88 -24.91 -4.14
CA MET A 130 1.93 -23.48 -3.81
C MET A 130 3.32 -23.05 -3.32
N SER A 131 4.36 -23.68 -3.82
CA SER A 131 5.75 -23.39 -3.46
C SER A 131 6.31 -22.26 -4.32
N PHE A 132 7.25 -21.52 -3.74
CA PHE A 132 7.95 -20.43 -4.39
C PHE A 132 9.43 -20.42 -4.05
N ARG A 133 10.23 -19.94 -5.01
CA ARG A 133 11.66 -19.69 -4.85
C ARG A 133 12.04 -18.44 -5.64
N ASN A 134 12.20 -17.31 -4.96
CA ASN A 134 12.35 -16.02 -5.62
C ASN A 134 13.55 -15.21 -5.09
N PRO A 135 14.28 -14.51 -5.97
CA PRO A 135 15.25 -13.53 -5.55
C PRO A 135 14.55 -12.30 -4.95
N ILE A 136 15.22 -11.67 -3.99
CA ILE A 136 14.86 -10.38 -3.44
C ILE A 136 15.82 -9.34 -4.04
N PHE A 137 15.25 -8.39 -4.79
CA PHE A 137 15.99 -7.25 -5.30
C PHE A 137 15.16 -5.99 -5.11
N GLN A 138 15.56 -5.17 -4.15
CA GLN A 138 14.88 -3.92 -3.81
C GLN A 138 15.91 -2.84 -3.57
N GLY A 139 15.59 -1.62 -3.89
CA GLY A 139 16.51 -0.53 -3.63
C GLY A 139 15.92 0.83 -3.92
N LEU A 140 16.48 1.81 -3.24
CA LEU A 140 16.14 3.22 -3.32
C LEU A 140 17.42 4.03 -3.31
N VAL A 141 17.52 4.94 -4.27
CA VAL A 141 18.53 5.99 -4.31
C VAL A 141 17.81 7.33 -4.21
N ALA A 142 18.30 8.23 -3.37
CA ALA A 142 17.75 9.56 -3.24
C ALA A 142 18.86 10.61 -3.16
N TYR A 143 18.65 11.71 -3.86
CA TYR A 143 19.54 12.85 -3.90
C TYR A 143 18.80 14.14 -3.57
N GLN A 144 19.27 14.85 -2.57
CA GLN A 144 18.74 16.15 -2.19
C GLN A 144 19.38 17.23 -3.07
N LEU A 145 18.66 17.69 -4.11
CA LEU A 145 19.10 18.72 -5.03
C LEU A 145 19.37 20.05 -4.29
N ASN A 146 18.42 20.43 -3.45
CA ASN A 146 18.52 21.58 -2.55
C ASN A 146 17.64 21.36 -1.31
N LYS A 147 17.52 22.39 -0.45
CA LYS A 147 16.71 22.29 0.79
C LYS A 147 15.20 22.02 0.56
N TYR A 148 14.72 22.19 -0.66
CA TYR A 148 13.30 22.06 -1.00
C TYR A 148 12.99 20.84 -1.86
N ILE A 149 13.96 20.38 -2.66
CA ILE A 149 13.72 19.39 -3.72
C ILE A 149 14.59 18.17 -3.49
N THR A 150 13.95 17.01 -3.51
CA THR A 150 14.61 15.70 -3.47
C THR A 150 14.17 14.86 -4.67
N LEU A 151 15.14 14.33 -5.39
CA LEU A 151 14.93 13.33 -6.44
C LEU A 151 15.24 11.96 -5.90
N SER A 152 14.38 10.98 -6.16
CA SER A 152 14.63 9.60 -5.82
C SER A 152 14.22 8.66 -6.95
N ALA A 153 14.93 7.53 -7.04
CA ALA A 153 14.64 6.48 -8.00
C ALA A 153 14.91 5.11 -7.36
N GLY A 154 14.23 4.10 -7.81
CA GLY A 154 14.45 2.77 -7.26
C GLY A 154 13.46 1.73 -7.75
N ASN A 155 13.57 0.54 -7.14
CA ASN A 155 12.60 -0.55 -7.24
C ASN A 155 12.07 -0.81 -5.84
N GLU A 156 10.99 -0.12 -5.46
CA GLU A 156 10.44 -0.15 -4.10
C GLU A 156 8.97 0.27 -4.11
N LYS A 157 8.32 0.23 -2.96
CA LYS A 157 6.92 0.65 -2.78
C LYS A 157 6.84 2.14 -2.44
N ASN A 158 5.78 2.78 -2.91
CA ASN A 158 5.37 4.11 -2.49
C ASN A 158 3.92 4.05 -1.99
N THR A 159 3.59 4.90 -1.01
CA THR A 159 2.23 4.98 -0.46
C THR A 159 1.80 6.43 -0.36
N PHE A 160 0.60 6.74 -0.83
CA PHE A 160 -0.06 8.03 -0.67
C PHE A 160 -1.36 7.84 0.12
N GLY A 161 -1.53 8.60 1.20
CA GLY A 161 -2.68 8.54 2.08
C GLY A 161 -2.32 8.50 3.56
N ASP A 162 -3.24 8.91 4.42
CA ASP A 162 -3.08 8.87 5.89
C ASP A 162 -3.68 7.60 6.51
N GLY A 163 -4.47 6.82 5.77
CA GLY A 163 -5.13 5.62 6.26
C GLY A 163 -4.20 4.46 6.61
N TYR A 164 -4.76 3.46 7.29
CA TYR A 164 -4.17 2.13 7.39
C TYR A 164 -4.13 1.47 6.02
N ARG A 165 -5.26 1.50 5.31
CA ARG A 165 -5.38 1.26 3.87
C ARG A 165 -5.13 2.55 3.09
N SER A 166 -5.07 2.47 1.78
CA SER A 166 -5.15 3.64 0.91
C SER A 166 -6.03 3.36 -0.30
N LEU A 167 -6.87 4.32 -0.65
CA LEU A 167 -7.64 4.32 -1.89
C LEU A 167 -6.89 5.01 -3.04
N TRP A 168 -5.75 5.65 -2.77
CA TRP A 168 -4.94 6.34 -3.77
C TRP A 168 -3.79 5.48 -4.25
N LEU A 169 -2.75 5.32 -3.44
CA LEU A 169 -1.62 4.45 -3.70
C LEU A 169 -1.22 3.77 -2.41
N SER A 170 -1.27 2.46 -2.37
CA SER A 170 -0.95 1.66 -1.19
C SER A 170 0.36 0.89 -1.35
N ASP A 171 0.81 0.27 -0.28
CA ASP A 171 1.91 -0.69 -0.28
C ASP A 171 1.45 -2.12 -0.55
N PHE A 172 0.21 -2.30 -1.04
CA PHE A 172 -0.34 -3.64 -1.30
C PHE A 172 0.34 -4.32 -2.50
N ALA A 173 0.45 -3.64 -3.63
CA ALA A 173 1.12 -4.18 -4.80
C ALA A 173 2.59 -4.53 -4.52
N PRO A 174 3.21 -5.44 -5.30
CA PRO A 174 4.65 -5.70 -5.25
C PRO A 174 5.48 -4.44 -5.50
N VAL A 175 6.80 -4.53 -5.30
CA VAL A 175 7.73 -3.47 -5.64
C VAL A 175 7.77 -3.23 -7.14
N TYR A 176 7.98 -1.98 -7.54
CA TYR A 176 8.02 -1.54 -8.94
C TYR A 176 9.09 -0.48 -9.16
N PRO A 177 9.66 -0.41 -10.36
CA PRO A 177 10.58 0.66 -10.73
C PRO A 177 9.88 2.02 -10.73
N PHE A 178 10.53 3.02 -10.19
CA PHE A 178 9.99 4.39 -10.15
C PHE A 178 11.08 5.46 -10.17
N ILE A 179 10.65 6.66 -10.56
CA ILE A 179 11.34 7.94 -10.34
C ILE A 179 10.35 8.84 -9.59
N LYS A 180 10.82 9.53 -8.56
CA LYS A 180 9.98 10.39 -7.72
C LYS A 180 10.68 11.71 -7.45
N LEU A 181 9.97 12.81 -7.70
CA LEU A 181 10.38 14.16 -7.37
C LEU A 181 9.50 14.69 -6.23
N GLU A 182 10.11 15.01 -5.10
CA GLU A 182 9.43 15.58 -3.94
C GLU A 182 9.89 17.03 -3.75
N SER A 183 8.94 17.94 -3.76
CA SER A 183 9.17 19.37 -3.53
C SER A 183 8.41 19.81 -2.28
N THR A 184 9.11 20.37 -1.30
CA THR A 184 8.50 20.88 -0.07
C THR A 184 8.88 22.33 0.12
N PHE A 185 7.89 23.20 0.05
CA PHE A 185 8.08 24.64 0.18
C PHE A 185 7.00 25.24 1.07
N TRP A 186 7.39 25.98 2.09
CA TRP A 186 6.48 26.61 3.05
C TRP A 186 5.53 25.58 3.68
N LYS A 187 4.23 25.65 3.37
CA LYS A 187 3.17 24.74 3.87
C LYS A 187 2.74 23.70 2.83
N VAL A 188 3.41 23.64 1.70
CA VAL A 188 3.04 22.80 0.56
C VAL A 188 4.09 21.71 0.36
N LYS A 189 3.64 20.49 0.18
CA LYS A 189 4.44 19.39 -0.36
C LYS A 189 3.80 18.94 -1.67
N TYR A 190 4.60 18.89 -2.73
CA TYR A 190 4.21 18.40 -4.03
C TYR A 190 5.09 17.22 -4.41
N VAL A 191 4.46 16.13 -4.81
CA VAL A 191 5.13 14.88 -5.17
C VAL A 191 4.71 14.47 -6.57
N ASN A 192 5.69 14.21 -7.43
CA ASN A 192 5.52 13.58 -8.73
C ASN A 192 6.14 12.20 -8.65
N LEU A 193 5.40 11.18 -9.07
CA LEU A 193 5.82 9.79 -9.09
C LEU A 193 5.56 9.22 -10.48
N TRP A 194 6.61 8.84 -11.18
CA TRP A 194 6.56 8.10 -12.43
C TRP A 194 6.96 6.67 -12.16
N SER A 195 6.14 5.72 -12.55
CA SER A 195 6.34 4.31 -12.22
C SER A 195 6.02 3.40 -13.40
N LEU A 196 6.75 2.28 -13.46
CA LEU A 196 6.57 1.24 -14.46
C LEU A 196 5.91 0.02 -13.81
N HIS A 197 4.83 -0.44 -14.38
CA HIS A 197 4.04 -1.55 -13.89
C HIS A 197 3.94 -2.67 -14.92
N GLU A 198 3.61 -3.85 -14.45
CA GLU A 198 3.39 -5.02 -15.28
C GLU A 198 1.95 -5.49 -15.12
N ASP A 199 1.32 -5.77 -16.26
CA ASP A 199 0.05 -6.48 -16.32
C ASP A 199 0.34 -7.94 -16.69
N GLN A 200 0.12 -8.84 -15.75
CA GLN A 200 0.37 -10.27 -15.93
C GLN A 200 -0.93 -11.01 -16.21
N TYR A 201 -1.22 -11.16 -17.47
CA TYR A 201 -2.40 -11.92 -17.88
C TYR A 201 -2.15 -13.43 -18.00
N SER A 202 -0.90 -13.86 -18.19
CA SER A 202 -0.53 -15.27 -18.29
C SER A 202 0.94 -15.52 -17.99
N LYS A 203 1.26 -16.73 -17.59
CA LYS A 203 2.62 -17.20 -17.33
C LYS A 203 3.49 -16.98 -18.59
N GLY A 204 4.46 -16.08 -18.50
CA GLY A 204 5.45 -15.83 -19.56
C GLY A 204 5.23 -14.57 -20.40
N PHE A 205 4.11 -13.86 -20.32
CA PHE A 205 3.89 -12.61 -21.04
C PHE A 205 3.45 -11.51 -20.07
N SER A 206 4.31 -10.56 -19.81
CA SER A 206 3.96 -9.33 -19.11
C SER A 206 3.82 -8.18 -20.09
N ASN A 207 2.70 -7.48 -20.05
CA ASN A 207 2.55 -6.22 -20.74
C ASN A 207 2.98 -5.10 -19.79
N LEU A 208 3.87 -4.26 -20.26
CA LEU A 208 4.28 -3.09 -19.52
C LEU A 208 3.24 -1.97 -19.65
N LYS A 209 3.02 -1.26 -18.56
CA LYS A 209 2.22 -0.04 -18.47
C LYS A 209 2.92 0.99 -17.59
N TRP A 210 2.70 2.23 -17.89
CA TRP A 210 3.25 3.35 -17.15
C TRP A 210 2.17 3.98 -16.28
N ALA A 211 2.58 4.54 -15.15
CA ALA A 211 1.73 5.42 -14.38
C ALA A 211 2.49 6.68 -13.98
N SER A 212 1.80 7.80 -14.06
CA SER A 212 2.25 9.07 -13.51
C SER A 212 1.27 9.51 -12.44
N SER A 213 1.76 9.89 -11.26
CA SER A 213 0.92 10.31 -10.14
C SER A 213 1.42 11.59 -9.53
N HIS A 214 0.50 12.49 -9.23
CA HIS A 214 0.74 13.74 -8.53
C HIS A 214 0.04 13.72 -7.17
N LEU A 215 0.72 14.21 -6.15
CA LEU A 215 0.16 14.42 -4.83
C LEU A 215 0.50 15.83 -4.36
N LEU A 216 -0.51 16.64 -4.18
CA LEU A 216 -0.38 17.96 -3.55
C LEU A 216 -0.92 17.87 -2.12
N SER A 217 -0.13 18.30 -1.14
CA SER A 217 -0.51 18.35 0.26
C SER A 217 -0.27 19.74 0.81
N TYR A 218 -1.29 20.37 1.38
CA TYR A 218 -1.26 21.73 1.89
C TYR A 218 -1.67 21.78 3.37
N ASN A 219 -0.77 22.21 4.24
CA ASN A 219 -1.06 22.47 5.64
C ASN A 219 -1.75 23.83 5.78
N VAL A 220 -3.07 23.85 5.69
CA VAL A 220 -3.88 25.09 5.82
C VAL A 220 -3.60 25.77 7.16
N THR A 221 -3.67 24.97 8.21
CA THR A 221 -3.34 25.37 9.58
C THR A 221 -2.39 24.32 10.20
N LYS A 222 -1.99 24.53 11.46
CA LYS A 222 -1.19 23.54 12.22
C LYS A 222 -1.96 22.25 12.53
N TRP A 223 -3.29 22.31 12.47
CA TRP A 223 -4.18 21.19 12.81
C TRP A 223 -4.96 20.65 11.61
N MET A 224 -4.90 21.31 10.44
CA MET A 224 -5.66 20.92 9.24
C MET A 224 -4.75 20.84 8.01
N ASN A 225 -4.82 19.71 7.32
CA ASN A 225 -4.18 19.47 6.03
C ASN A 225 -5.24 19.12 4.98
N LEU A 226 -5.12 19.70 3.81
CA LEU A 226 -5.89 19.33 2.61
C LEU A 226 -4.95 18.73 1.58
N SER A 227 -5.46 17.83 0.77
CA SER A 227 -4.66 17.16 -0.25
C SER A 227 -5.46 16.85 -1.50
N VAL A 228 -4.76 16.84 -2.61
CA VAL A 228 -5.28 16.45 -3.93
C VAL A 228 -4.33 15.42 -4.51
N PHE A 229 -4.92 14.38 -5.07
CA PHE A 229 -4.23 13.29 -5.74
C PHE A 229 -4.72 13.19 -7.18
N GLU A 230 -3.83 12.87 -8.08
CA GLU A 230 -4.13 12.57 -9.48
C GLU A 230 -3.21 11.45 -9.95
N SER A 231 -3.73 10.53 -10.74
CA SER A 231 -2.93 9.49 -11.37
C SER A 231 -3.48 9.15 -12.74
N ILE A 232 -2.58 8.90 -13.69
CA ILE A 232 -2.93 8.40 -15.01
C ILE A 232 -2.14 7.15 -15.33
N VAL A 233 -2.81 6.15 -15.92
CA VAL A 233 -2.21 4.87 -16.32
C VAL A 233 -2.39 4.70 -17.81
N TRP A 234 -1.30 4.41 -18.53
CA TRP A 234 -1.32 4.15 -19.96
C TRP A 234 -0.48 2.92 -20.33
N GLN A 235 -0.87 2.26 -21.40
CA GLN A 235 -0.17 1.08 -21.88
C GLN A 235 1.10 1.46 -22.64
N ASN A 236 2.15 0.65 -22.48
CA ASN A 236 3.43 0.84 -23.17
C ASN A 236 3.33 0.64 -24.69
N LYS A 237 2.44 -0.27 -25.12
CA LYS A 237 2.15 -0.57 -26.53
C LYS A 237 0.66 -0.52 -26.76
N ASP A 238 0.25 0.27 -27.72
CA ASP A 238 -1.07 0.21 -28.33
C ASP A 238 -1.02 -0.62 -29.61
N THR A 239 -2.19 -0.89 -30.22
CA THR A 239 -2.31 -1.68 -31.47
C THR A 239 -1.50 -1.11 -32.60
N LEU A 240 -1.28 0.20 -32.65
CA LEU A 240 -0.62 0.90 -33.73
C LEU A 240 0.69 1.60 -33.33
N LEU A 241 0.96 1.83 -32.04
CA LEU A 241 2.07 2.65 -31.57
C LEU A 241 2.77 2.06 -30.35
N ASN A 242 4.11 2.10 -30.37
CA ASN A 242 4.92 1.95 -29.16
C ASN A 242 4.96 3.32 -28.45
N ARG A 243 4.07 3.57 -27.49
CA ARG A 243 4.02 4.86 -26.77
C ARG A 243 5.21 5.04 -25.84
N GLY A 244 5.62 3.97 -25.15
CA GLY A 244 6.68 4.06 -24.16
C GLY A 244 6.36 5.08 -23.05
N PRO A 245 7.40 5.75 -22.52
CA PRO A 245 7.23 6.89 -21.64
C PRO A 245 6.69 8.09 -22.41
N ASP A 246 5.49 8.56 -22.05
CA ASP A 246 4.84 9.70 -22.74
C ASP A 246 5.27 11.02 -22.09
N ILE A 247 5.93 11.87 -22.85
CA ILE A 247 6.49 13.14 -22.37
C ILE A 247 5.41 14.09 -21.81
N ASN A 248 4.18 13.99 -22.30
CA ASN A 248 3.08 14.80 -21.82
C ASN A 248 2.72 14.46 -20.38
N TYR A 249 2.81 13.16 -20.02
CA TYR A 249 2.54 12.69 -18.65
C TYR A 249 3.78 12.71 -17.74
N PHE A 250 4.95 13.00 -18.31
CA PHE A 250 6.17 13.24 -17.52
C PHE A 250 6.32 14.70 -17.08
N ASN A 251 5.48 15.60 -17.59
CA ASN A 251 5.49 17.00 -17.17
C ASN A 251 4.95 17.14 -15.74
N PRO A 252 5.75 17.64 -14.76
CA PRO A 252 5.34 17.71 -13.36
C PRO A 252 4.33 18.81 -13.04
N PHE A 253 3.96 19.66 -14.00
CA PHE A 253 3.14 20.87 -13.77
C PHE A 253 1.77 20.81 -14.44
N VAL A 254 1.41 19.72 -15.07
CA VAL A 254 0.13 19.59 -15.79
C VAL A 254 -0.87 18.76 -15.01
N PHE A 255 -2.14 19.08 -15.18
CA PHE A 255 -3.24 18.21 -14.80
C PHE A 255 -3.48 17.18 -15.91
N PHE A 256 -3.59 15.89 -15.56
CA PHE A 256 -3.64 14.82 -16.56
C PHE A 256 -4.95 14.78 -17.35
N ARG A 257 -6.09 15.07 -16.76
CA ARG A 257 -7.37 15.07 -17.49
C ARG A 257 -7.43 16.00 -18.69
N PRO A 258 -7.03 17.27 -18.60
CA PRO A 258 -6.96 18.14 -19.79
C PRO A 258 -5.98 17.64 -20.84
N VAL A 259 -4.87 17.05 -20.42
CA VAL A 259 -3.86 16.48 -21.34
C VAL A 259 -4.42 15.25 -22.06
N GLU A 260 -5.06 14.33 -21.34
CA GLU A 260 -5.73 13.15 -21.90
C GLU A 260 -6.76 13.55 -22.97
N PHE A 261 -7.63 14.51 -22.67
CA PHE A 261 -8.59 15.05 -23.64
C PHE A 261 -7.90 15.68 -24.86
N GLY A 262 -6.81 16.41 -24.65
CA GLY A 262 -6.05 17.07 -25.73
C GLY A 262 -5.35 16.08 -26.65
N ILE A 263 -4.90 14.95 -26.14
CA ILE A 263 -4.24 13.88 -26.91
C ILE A 263 -5.30 12.98 -27.58
N GLY A 264 -6.53 12.96 -27.07
CA GLY A 264 -7.59 12.07 -27.55
C GLY A 264 -7.35 10.60 -27.21
N SER A 265 -6.60 10.33 -26.12
CA SER A 265 -6.33 8.97 -25.68
C SER A 265 -7.37 8.54 -24.62
N ALA A 266 -7.68 7.25 -24.63
CA ALA A 266 -8.57 6.65 -23.61
C ALA A 266 -7.72 6.03 -22.49
N ASP A 267 -6.89 6.84 -21.82
CA ASP A 267 -6.07 6.40 -20.69
C ASP A 267 -6.87 6.41 -19.39
N ASN A 268 -6.45 5.64 -18.40
CA ASN A 268 -7.17 5.54 -17.13
C ASN A 268 -6.70 6.62 -16.16
N ALA A 269 -7.52 7.65 -15.94
CA ALA A 269 -7.21 8.77 -15.07
C ALA A 269 -8.04 8.77 -13.79
N LEU A 270 -7.38 8.88 -12.66
CA LEU A 270 -7.94 8.89 -11.31
C LEU A 270 -7.72 10.27 -10.65
N LEU A 271 -8.72 10.77 -9.96
CA LEU A 271 -8.65 12.00 -9.15
C LEU A 271 -8.97 11.68 -7.69
N GLY A 272 -8.28 12.33 -6.77
CA GLY A 272 -8.52 12.15 -5.34
C GLY A 272 -8.50 13.48 -4.58
N ALA A 273 -9.27 13.54 -3.52
CA ALA A 273 -9.26 14.63 -2.56
C ALA A 273 -9.21 14.09 -1.14
N GLY A 274 -8.52 14.78 -0.25
CA GLY A 274 -8.38 14.35 1.13
C GLY A 274 -8.29 15.50 2.11
N ALA A 275 -8.69 15.22 3.32
CA ALA A 275 -8.58 16.12 4.45
C ALA A 275 -8.11 15.35 5.69
N LYS A 276 -7.29 16.00 6.50
CA LYS A 276 -6.81 15.50 7.77
C LYS A 276 -6.86 16.60 8.81
N CYS A 277 -7.37 16.26 9.99
CA CYS A 277 -7.45 17.16 11.14
C CYS A 277 -6.89 16.51 12.39
N THR A 278 -6.00 17.21 13.11
CA THR A 278 -5.58 16.81 14.45
C THR A 278 -6.52 17.42 15.49
N ILE A 279 -6.92 16.61 16.48
CA ILE A 279 -7.77 17.02 17.60
C ILE A 279 -6.98 16.85 18.88
N GLY A 280 -6.70 17.96 19.56
CA GLY A 280 -5.83 17.96 20.73
C GLY A 280 -4.42 17.53 20.39
N LYS A 281 -3.81 16.68 21.25
CA LYS A 281 -2.43 16.21 21.10
C LYS A 281 -2.33 14.69 20.80
N HIS A 282 -3.47 14.02 20.68
CA HIS A 282 -3.50 12.55 20.66
C HIS A 282 -4.42 11.97 19.57
N SER A 283 -5.23 12.78 18.91
CA SER A 283 -6.21 12.26 17.95
C SER A 283 -6.04 12.88 16.57
N LEU A 284 -6.22 12.07 15.55
CA LEU A 284 -6.12 12.41 14.14
C LEU A 284 -7.33 11.84 13.41
N ILE A 285 -8.11 12.69 12.78
CA ILE A 285 -9.21 12.28 11.87
C ILE A 285 -8.76 12.53 10.45
N TYR A 286 -9.06 11.62 9.55
CA TYR A 286 -8.77 11.75 8.13
C TYR A 286 -9.92 11.23 7.28
N SER A 287 -10.04 11.80 6.10
CA SER A 287 -10.97 11.37 5.08
C SER A 287 -10.31 11.48 3.72
N SER A 288 -10.55 10.52 2.85
CA SER A 288 -10.12 10.57 1.47
C SER A 288 -11.22 10.07 0.53
N PHE A 289 -11.22 10.64 -0.66
CA PHE A 289 -12.10 10.32 -1.76
C PHE A 289 -11.26 9.99 -2.98
N ILE A 290 -11.69 9.03 -3.76
CA ILE A 290 -11.14 8.71 -5.08
C ILE A 290 -12.25 8.69 -6.10
N LEU A 291 -12.00 9.27 -7.26
CA LEU A 291 -12.88 9.35 -8.40
C LEU A 291 -12.14 8.81 -9.63
N ASP A 292 -12.71 7.84 -10.29
CA ASP A 292 -12.23 7.28 -11.55
C ASP A 292 -13.05 7.90 -12.73
N GLU A 293 -14.34 7.64 -12.77
CA GLU A 293 -15.28 8.24 -13.70
C GLU A 293 -16.57 8.64 -13.00
N PHE A 294 -17.27 9.65 -13.53
CA PHE A 294 -18.59 10.01 -13.03
C PHE A 294 -19.41 10.81 -14.04
N LEU A 295 -20.72 10.70 -13.91
CA LEU A 295 -21.69 11.56 -14.56
C LEU A 295 -22.65 12.11 -13.49
N LEU A 296 -22.59 13.43 -13.27
CA LEU A 296 -23.30 14.09 -12.18
C LEU A 296 -24.83 13.91 -12.27
N SER A 297 -25.38 13.93 -13.49
CA SER A 297 -26.80 13.67 -13.73
C SER A 297 -27.25 12.30 -13.23
N GLU A 298 -26.43 11.27 -13.44
CA GLU A 298 -26.73 9.91 -13.01
C GLU A 298 -26.61 9.75 -11.48
N ILE A 299 -25.71 10.53 -10.83
CA ILE A 299 -25.61 10.60 -9.38
C ILE A 299 -26.87 11.26 -8.81
N SER A 300 -27.27 12.41 -9.37
CA SER A 300 -28.43 13.18 -8.92
C SER A 300 -29.72 12.38 -9.07
N ASN A 301 -29.87 11.65 -10.17
CA ASN A 301 -31.03 10.80 -10.45
C ASN A 301 -30.99 9.45 -9.72
N ARG A 302 -29.90 9.13 -9.00
CA ARG A 302 -29.71 7.87 -8.22
C ARG A 302 -29.95 6.61 -9.06
N THR A 303 -29.59 6.64 -10.33
CA THR A 303 -29.80 5.52 -11.26
C THR A 303 -28.96 4.29 -10.96
N GLY A 304 -27.89 4.45 -10.16
CA GLY A 304 -26.92 3.40 -9.96
C GLY A 304 -26.10 3.12 -11.22
N TRP A 305 -25.87 4.12 -12.06
CA TRP A 305 -25.10 3.95 -13.28
C TRP A 305 -23.70 3.42 -13.02
N TRP A 306 -23.25 2.44 -13.85
CA TRP A 306 -22.00 1.72 -13.67
C TRP A 306 -20.76 2.60 -13.74
N GLY A 307 -20.79 3.64 -14.60
CA GLY A 307 -19.68 4.54 -14.81
C GLY A 307 -19.48 5.55 -13.67
N ASN A 308 -20.34 5.59 -12.65
CA ASN A 308 -20.09 6.33 -11.43
C ASN A 308 -19.15 5.51 -10.54
N LYS A 309 -17.84 5.58 -10.82
CA LYS A 309 -16.75 4.84 -10.20
C LYS A 309 -16.04 5.72 -9.19
N TYR A 310 -16.23 5.44 -7.91
CA TYR A 310 -15.61 6.20 -6.81
C TYR A 310 -15.47 5.37 -5.55
N GLY A 311 -14.61 5.83 -4.65
CA GLY A 311 -14.44 5.27 -3.31
C GLY A 311 -14.28 6.35 -2.24
N ILE A 312 -14.64 6.00 -1.02
CA ILE A 312 -14.52 6.86 0.16
C ILE A 312 -13.80 6.11 1.29
N GLN A 313 -12.98 6.83 2.02
CA GLN A 313 -12.30 6.36 3.21
C GLN A 313 -12.46 7.39 4.33
N HIS A 314 -12.78 6.91 5.52
CA HIS A 314 -12.82 7.71 6.74
C HIS A 314 -12.09 6.97 7.84
N GLY A 315 -11.35 7.68 8.67
CA GLY A 315 -10.72 7.03 9.81
C GLY A 315 -10.32 7.99 10.92
N ILE A 316 -10.07 7.39 12.06
CA ILE A 316 -9.54 8.06 13.25
C ILE A 316 -8.38 7.26 13.81
N LYS A 317 -7.31 7.95 14.18
CA LYS A 317 -6.17 7.40 14.93
C LYS A 317 -6.10 8.10 16.27
N ILE A 318 -5.95 7.31 17.32
CA ILE A 318 -5.85 7.81 18.69
C ILE A 318 -4.54 7.29 19.27
N PHE A 319 -3.71 8.17 19.81
CA PHE A 319 -2.41 7.86 20.38
C PHE A 319 -2.42 8.10 21.90
N ASP A 320 -1.65 7.31 22.63
CA ASP A 320 -1.52 7.39 24.10
C ASP A 320 -2.88 7.36 24.82
N ILE A 321 -3.70 6.40 24.42
CA ILE A 321 -5.04 6.18 24.99
C ILE A 321 -4.91 6.01 26.52
N PHE A 322 -5.77 6.65 27.28
CA PHE A 322 -5.72 6.68 28.74
C PHE A 322 -4.39 7.19 29.32
N LYS A 323 -3.65 8.04 28.55
CA LYS A 323 -2.30 8.51 28.90
C LYS A 323 -1.25 7.40 29.02
N LEU A 324 -1.52 6.22 28.46
CA LEU A 324 -0.57 5.12 28.40
C LEU A 324 0.30 5.31 27.15
N ASP A 325 1.55 5.71 27.35
CA ASP A 325 2.50 5.90 26.26
C ASP A 325 2.70 4.61 25.46
N GLY A 326 2.51 4.74 24.15
CA GLY A 326 2.61 3.62 23.22
C GLY A 326 1.34 2.83 22.98
N LEU A 327 0.22 3.12 23.68
CA LEU A 327 -1.09 2.54 23.36
C LEU A 327 -1.77 3.38 22.28
N TYR A 328 -2.15 2.77 21.17
CA TYR A 328 -2.81 3.45 20.06
C TYR A 328 -3.94 2.64 19.47
N SER A 329 -4.88 3.31 18.83
CA SER A 329 -5.97 2.67 18.10
C SER A 329 -6.20 3.33 16.75
N ILE A 330 -6.67 2.54 15.80
CA ILE A 330 -7.14 2.98 14.49
C ILE A 330 -8.51 2.39 14.27
N LEU A 331 -9.43 3.25 13.87
CA LEU A 331 -10.72 2.85 13.33
C LEU A 331 -10.78 3.40 11.91
N GLU A 332 -11.11 2.56 10.95
CA GLU A 332 -11.17 2.96 9.54
C GLU A 332 -12.35 2.30 8.84
N PHE A 333 -13.00 3.07 7.99
CA PHE A 333 -14.05 2.62 7.10
C PHE A 333 -13.65 2.92 5.65
N ASN A 334 -13.72 1.92 4.78
CA ASN A 334 -13.46 1.99 3.37
C ASN A 334 -14.69 1.50 2.59
N SER A 335 -15.04 2.19 1.53
CA SER A 335 -16.13 1.78 0.66
C SER A 335 -15.80 2.15 -0.78
N VAL A 336 -15.84 1.20 -1.69
CA VAL A 336 -15.49 1.38 -3.11
C VAL A 336 -16.59 0.78 -3.98
N ARG A 337 -17.06 1.57 -4.94
CA ARG A 337 -18.10 1.15 -5.87
C ARG A 337 -17.60 0.09 -6.86
N PRO A 338 -18.53 -0.70 -7.45
CA PRO A 338 -18.20 -1.62 -8.55
C PRO A 338 -17.47 -0.91 -9.70
N PHE A 339 -16.58 -1.63 -10.36
CA PHE A 339 -15.81 -1.20 -11.53
C PHE A 339 -14.78 -0.09 -11.29
N THR A 340 -14.68 0.49 -10.08
CA THR A 340 -13.63 1.46 -9.75
C THR A 340 -12.25 0.82 -9.98
N TYR A 341 -11.29 1.59 -10.52
CA TYR A 341 -9.94 1.16 -10.93
C TYR A 341 -9.87 0.25 -12.15
N SER A 342 -10.99 -0.28 -12.66
CA SER A 342 -11.02 -1.07 -13.89
C SER A 342 -11.10 -0.18 -15.13
N HIS A 343 -10.65 -0.70 -16.26
CA HIS A 343 -10.70 0.00 -17.53
C HIS A 343 -11.25 -0.90 -18.65
N ILE A 344 -11.57 -0.32 -19.82
CA ILE A 344 -12.00 -1.07 -21.01
C ILE A 344 -10.92 -2.04 -21.47
N SER A 345 -9.64 -1.66 -21.31
CA SER A 345 -8.48 -2.51 -21.51
C SER A 345 -7.93 -2.95 -20.16
N SER A 346 -7.78 -4.26 -19.92
CA SER A 346 -7.12 -4.79 -18.72
C SER A 346 -5.70 -4.23 -18.53
N LYS A 347 -5.04 -3.81 -19.63
CA LYS A 347 -3.70 -3.25 -19.61
C LYS A 347 -3.63 -1.83 -19.03
N GLN A 348 -4.77 -1.18 -18.79
CA GLN A 348 -4.86 0.18 -18.26
C GLN A 348 -5.54 0.24 -16.90
N ASN A 349 -5.83 -0.90 -16.28
CA ASN A 349 -6.31 -0.94 -14.90
C ASN A 349 -5.27 -0.38 -13.91
N TYR A 350 -5.72 0.05 -12.74
CA TYR A 350 -4.87 0.58 -11.67
C TYR A 350 -4.25 -0.53 -10.81
N GLY A 351 -3.45 -1.41 -11.45
CA GLY A 351 -2.84 -2.57 -10.82
C GLY A 351 -1.42 -2.86 -11.29
N HIS A 352 -0.70 -3.70 -10.55
CA HIS A 352 0.65 -4.18 -10.84
C HIS A 352 0.76 -5.65 -10.45
N LYS A 353 1.19 -6.51 -11.40
CA LYS A 353 1.34 -7.97 -11.20
C LYS A 353 0.11 -8.60 -10.56
N ASN A 354 -1.05 -8.30 -11.10
CA ASN A 354 -2.37 -8.73 -10.63
C ASN A 354 -2.70 -8.35 -9.18
N HIS A 355 -2.11 -7.26 -8.66
CA HIS A 355 -2.43 -6.67 -7.38
C HIS A 355 -2.86 -5.22 -7.55
N SER A 356 -3.88 -4.80 -6.84
CA SER A 356 -4.32 -3.42 -6.82
C SER A 356 -3.20 -2.49 -6.32
N LEU A 357 -3.02 -1.36 -6.98
CA LEU A 357 -2.18 -0.27 -6.47
C LEU A 357 -2.87 0.51 -5.34
N ALA A 358 -4.18 0.33 -5.18
CA ALA A 358 -4.98 0.92 -4.11
C ALA A 358 -5.32 -0.12 -3.02
N HIS A 359 -6.59 -0.30 -2.72
CA HIS A 359 -7.07 -1.19 -1.66
C HIS A 359 -6.98 -2.68 -2.05
N PRO A 360 -6.65 -3.59 -1.11
CA PRO A 360 -6.53 -5.04 -1.37
C PRO A 360 -7.79 -5.70 -1.92
N LEU A 361 -8.97 -5.23 -1.53
CA LEU A 361 -10.27 -5.75 -1.99
C LEU A 361 -10.66 -5.20 -3.37
N GLU A 362 -9.82 -4.38 -4.01
CA GLU A 362 -10.01 -3.83 -5.34
C GLU A 362 -11.22 -2.90 -5.43
N SER A 363 -12.38 -3.40 -5.81
CA SER A 363 -13.64 -2.67 -5.96
C SER A 363 -14.85 -3.47 -5.47
N ASN A 364 -16.04 -2.88 -5.49
CA ASN A 364 -17.29 -3.53 -5.09
C ASN A 364 -17.29 -4.03 -3.64
N PHE A 365 -16.80 -3.22 -2.69
CA PHE A 365 -16.67 -3.64 -1.29
C PHE A 365 -16.95 -2.52 -0.28
N GLN A 366 -17.19 -2.94 0.96
CA GLN A 366 -17.10 -2.15 2.17
C GLN A 366 -16.21 -2.88 3.19
N GLU A 367 -15.33 -2.15 3.86
CA GLU A 367 -14.51 -2.66 4.96
C GLU A 367 -14.62 -1.75 6.17
N PHE A 368 -14.79 -2.36 7.34
CA PHE A 368 -14.63 -1.70 8.63
C PHE A 368 -13.46 -2.36 9.36
N LEU A 369 -12.50 -1.57 9.80
CA LEU A 369 -11.25 -2.02 10.41
C LEU A 369 -11.08 -1.37 11.77
N VAL A 370 -10.72 -2.18 12.76
CA VAL A 370 -10.29 -1.75 14.09
C VAL A 370 -8.92 -2.34 14.38
N LEU A 371 -7.99 -1.52 14.78
CA LEU A 371 -6.66 -1.93 15.24
C LEU A 371 -6.43 -1.30 16.60
N LEU A 372 -6.07 -2.11 17.59
CA LEU A 372 -5.55 -1.70 18.88
C LEU A 372 -4.13 -2.21 18.99
N GLY A 373 -3.18 -1.33 19.26
CA GLY A 373 -1.78 -1.67 19.38
C GLY A 373 -1.15 -1.07 20.62
N TYR A 374 -0.23 -1.81 21.23
CA TYR A 374 0.57 -1.34 22.34
C TYR A 374 2.04 -1.62 22.09
N GLN A 375 2.85 -0.59 22.14
CA GLN A 375 4.28 -0.70 21.94
C GLN A 375 5.05 0.01 23.04
N LYS A 376 5.83 -0.74 23.80
CA LYS A 376 6.69 -0.20 24.84
C LYS A 376 8.01 -0.96 24.90
N ASN A 377 9.12 -0.22 24.88
CA ASN A 377 10.46 -0.81 24.84
C ASN A 377 10.60 -1.80 23.67
N ASN A 378 10.92 -3.05 23.96
CA ASN A 378 11.08 -4.12 22.97
C ASN A 378 9.80 -4.93 22.73
N LEU A 379 8.73 -4.65 23.49
CA LEU A 379 7.46 -5.37 23.40
C LEU A 379 6.53 -4.67 22.42
N ASP A 380 5.84 -5.46 21.64
CA ASP A 380 4.82 -5.03 20.71
C ASP A 380 3.67 -6.02 20.71
N PHE A 381 2.48 -5.52 20.93
CA PHE A 381 1.24 -6.28 20.92
C PHE A 381 0.22 -5.57 20.04
N SER A 382 -0.50 -6.29 19.22
CA SER A 382 -1.61 -5.73 18.44
C SER A 382 -2.75 -6.72 18.26
N VAL A 383 -3.94 -6.17 18.25
CA VAL A 383 -5.19 -6.85 17.92
C VAL A 383 -5.83 -6.10 16.75
N GLN A 384 -6.24 -6.83 15.73
CA GLN A 384 -6.91 -6.28 14.57
C GLN A 384 -8.21 -7.04 14.33
N TYR A 385 -9.23 -6.32 13.94
CA TYR A 385 -10.49 -6.88 13.47
C TYR A 385 -10.89 -6.18 12.18
N HIS A 386 -11.21 -6.97 11.15
CA HIS A 386 -11.68 -6.48 9.86
C HIS A 386 -13.03 -7.15 9.59
N PHE A 387 -14.04 -6.34 9.36
CA PHE A 387 -15.28 -6.77 8.76
C PHE A 387 -15.30 -6.32 7.31
N GLN A 388 -15.42 -7.25 6.38
CA GLN A 388 -15.37 -7.03 4.95
C GLN A 388 -16.63 -7.59 4.30
N LYS A 389 -17.29 -6.75 3.50
CA LYS A 389 -18.44 -7.11 2.68
C LYS A 389 -18.09 -6.80 1.24
N TYR A 390 -18.04 -7.80 0.38
CA TYR A 390 -17.65 -7.62 -1.00
C TYR A 390 -18.38 -8.57 -1.94
N GLY A 391 -18.54 -8.16 -3.20
CA GLY A 391 -19.14 -8.97 -4.24
C GLY A 391 -18.10 -9.61 -5.13
N ILE A 392 -18.26 -10.90 -5.40
CA ILE A 392 -17.41 -11.68 -6.32
C ILE A 392 -18.13 -11.84 -7.65
N ASP A 393 -17.36 -11.69 -8.74
CA ASP A 393 -17.84 -11.90 -10.09
C ASP A 393 -18.17 -13.38 -10.34
N SER A 394 -19.17 -13.65 -11.14
CA SER A 394 -19.48 -15.01 -11.59
C SER A 394 -18.71 -15.36 -12.85
N ALA A 395 -18.68 -16.64 -13.23
CA ALA A 395 -17.83 -17.14 -14.32
C ALA A 395 -18.00 -16.40 -15.65
N ASN A 396 -19.18 -15.83 -15.91
CA ASN A 396 -19.50 -15.20 -17.21
C ASN A 396 -20.02 -13.76 -17.09
N ILE A 397 -20.12 -13.21 -15.87
CA ILE A 397 -20.70 -11.89 -15.63
C ILE A 397 -19.78 -11.12 -14.70
N ASN A 398 -19.31 -9.95 -15.17
CA ASN A 398 -18.54 -9.01 -14.39
C ASN A 398 -19.48 -8.13 -13.57
N PHE A 399 -19.44 -8.28 -12.23
CA PHE A 399 -20.16 -7.46 -11.26
C PHE A 399 -19.30 -6.31 -10.71
N GLY A 400 -18.09 -6.14 -11.25
CA GLY A 400 -17.17 -5.08 -10.89
C GLY A 400 -16.42 -5.31 -9.60
N GLY A 401 -16.24 -6.55 -9.17
CA GLY A 401 -15.40 -6.94 -8.05
C GLY A 401 -13.94 -7.06 -8.44
N ASN A 402 -13.66 -7.64 -9.59
CA ASN A 402 -12.32 -7.82 -10.13
C ASN A 402 -11.93 -6.67 -11.06
N MET A 403 -11.06 -5.78 -10.60
CA MET A 403 -10.59 -4.64 -11.40
C MET A 403 -9.72 -5.03 -12.60
N PHE A 404 -9.25 -6.28 -12.68
CA PHE A 404 -8.42 -6.78 -13.80
C PHE A 404 -9.26 -7.26 -14.97
N GLU A 405 -10.57 -7.43 -14.80
CA GLU A 405 -11.50 -7.75 -15.86
C GLU A 405 -12.03 -6.48 -16.52
N PRO A 406 -12.04 -6.40 -17.87
CA PRO A 406 -12.64 -5.29 -18.57
C PRO A 406 -14.12 -5.13 -18.22
N TYR A 407 -14.59 -3.90 -18.06
CA TYR A 407 -15.99 -3.62 -17.74
C TYR A 407 -16.96 -3.79 -18.90
N ILE A 408 -16.49 -4.24 -20.07
CA ILE A 408 -17.32 -4.51 -21.24
C ILE A 408 -18.37 -5.59 -20.93
N ASN A 409 -17.98 -6.64 -20.17
CA ASN A 409 -18.83 -7.77 -19.81
C ASN A 409 -19.65 -7.52 -18.54
N ARG A 410 -19.95 -6.26 -18.23
CA ARG A 410 -20.68 -5.87 -17.01
C ARG A 410 -22.12 -6.35 -16.98
N ASN A 411 -22.64 -6.52 -15.79
CA ASN A 411 -24.04 -6.89 -15.55
C ASN A 411 -24.95 -5.65 -15.66
N GLY A 412 -25.12 -5.15 -16.89
CA GLY A 412 -26.00 -4.02 -17.17
C GLY A 412 -25.38 -2.65 -16.86
N ASN A 413 -26.14 -1.57 -17.19
CA ASN A 413 -25.67 -0.20 -17.08
C ASN A 413 -26.13 0.51 -15.81
N TYR A 414 -27.24 0.07 -15.22
CA TYR A 414 -27.92 0.74 -14.11
C TYR A 414 -28.10 -0.18 -12.91
N ASN A 415 -28.57 0.37 -11.79
CA ASN A 415 -28.83 -0.36 -10.54
C ASN A 415 -27.59 -1.03 -9.93
N GLN A 416 -26.39 -0.55 -10.23
CA GLN A 416 -25.16 -1.08 -9.65
C GLN A 416 -25.05 -0.72 -8.16
N LYS A 417 -24.82 -1.72 -7.32
CA LYS A 417 -24.73 -1.59 -5.86
C LYS A 417 -23.46 -2.23 -5.34
N ILE A 418 -22.93 -1.70 -4.24
CA ILE A 418 -21.78 -2.30 -3.55
C ILE A 418 -22.18 -3.65 -2.96
N GLY A 419 -21.33 -4.67 -3.16
CA GLY A 419 -21.56 -6.04 -2.75
C GLY A 419 -22.40 -6.85 -3.72
N GLN A 420 -22.60 -6.36 -4.96
CA GLN A 420 -23.34 -7.11 -6.00
C GLN A 420 -22.56 -8.32 -6.52
N GLY A 421 -23.26 -9.27 -7.14
CA GLY A 421 -22.71 -10.56 -7.52
C GLY A 421 -22.82 -11.57 -6.37
N ASN A 422 -21.88 -12.48 -6.23
CA ASN A 422 -21.82 -13.40 -5.10
C ASN A 422 -21.32 -12.67 -3.87
N LEU A 423 -22.24 -12.26 -2.99
CA LEU A 423 -21.95 -11.51 -1.80
C LEU A 423 -21.21 -12.37 -0.78
N VAL A 424 -20.06 -11.88 -0.31
CA VAL A 424 -19.27 -12.47 0.76
C VAL A 424 -19.20 -11.52 1.95
N ASN A 425 -19.51 -12.03 3.14
CA ASN A 425 -19.24 -11.37 4.39
C ASN A 425 -18.07 -12.09 5.08
N GLN A 426 -17.02 -11.36 5.38
CA GLN A 426 -15.79 -11.91 5.93
C GLN A 426 -15.40 -11.18 7.22
N HIS A 427 -15.04 -11.95 8.25
CA HIS A 427 -14.52 -11.47 9.51
C HIS A 427 -13.09 -12.00 9.66
N LEU A 428 -12.15 -11.09 9.78
CA LEU A 428 -10.75 -11.40 10.00
C LEU A 428 -10.33 -10.86 11.36
N PHE A 429 -9.85 -11.73 12.22
CA PHE A 429 -9.31 -11.39 13.52
C PHE A 429 -7.84 -11.78 13.59
N ILE A 430 -6.96 -10.85 13.98
CA ILE A 430 -5.52 -11.05 14.07
C ILE A 430 -5.06 -10.60 15.45
N VAL A 431 -4.35 -11.48 16.15
CA VAL A 431 -3.61 -11.14 17.36
C VAL A 431 -2.14 -11.37 17.09
N GLN A 432 -1.33 -10.36 17.35
CA GLN A 432 0.12 -10.47 17.19
C GLN A 432 0.83 -9.98 18.44
N PHE A 433 1.77 -10.79 18.90
CA PHE A 433 2.75 -10.44 19.91
C PHE A 433 4.14 -10.53 19.31
N SER A 434 5.00 -9.56 19.56
CA SER A 434 6.40 -9.63 19.15
C SER A 434 7.34 -9.01 20.18
N TYR A 435 8.54 -9.57 20.24
CA TYR A 435 9.63 -9.09 21.09
C TYR A 435 10.86 -8.80 20.23
N MET A 436 11.36 -7.57 20.32
CA MET A 436 12.55 -7.14 19.59
C MET A 436 13.82 -7.61 20.29
N ILE A 437 14.55 -8.52 19.66
CA ILE A 437 15.83 -9.02 20.15
C ILE A 437 16.96 -8.03 19.81
N SER A 438 16.94 -7.49 18.59
CA SER A 438 17.96 -6.56 18.11
C SER A 438 17.32 -5.40 17.35
N ALA A 439 17.48 -4.20 17.87
CA ALA A 439 17.03 -2.99 17.18
C ALA A 439 17.90 -2.68 15.94
N ILE A 440 19.17 -3.10 15.92
CA ILE A 440 20.10 -2.86 14.81
C ILE A 440 19.63 -3.56 13.55
N THR A 441 19.33 -4.84 13.66
CA THR A 441 18.87 -5.68 12.54
C THR A 441 17.36 -5.78 12.47
N ASN A 442 16.63 -5.06 13.31
CA ASN A 442 15.18 -5.17 13.48
C ASN A 442 14.72 -6.64 13.64
N THR A 443 15.53 -7.43 14.39
CA THR A 443 15.25 -8.84 14.62
C THR A 443 14.22 -8.99 15.72
N LYS A 444 13.10 -9.62 15.39
CA LYS A 444 11.97 -9.89 16.30
C LYS A 444 11.65 -11.38 16.32
N VAL A 445 11.33 -11.89 17.49
CA VAL A 445 10.52 -13.10 17.63
C VAL A 445 9.07 -12.65 17.64
N PHE A 446 8.21 -13.37 16.95
CA PHE A 446 6.79 -13.06 16.91
C PHE A 446 5.94 -14.31 17.01
N PHE A 447 4.77 -14.10 17.57
CA PHE A 447 3.65 -15.04 17.58
C PHE A 447 2.46 -14.32 16.97
N ARG A 448 1.74 -14.98 16.05
CA ARG A 448 0.54 -14.45 15.43
C ARG A 448 -0.54 -15.51 15.34
N LEU A 449 -1.73 -15.13 15.74
CA LEU A 449 -2.97 -15.88 15.56
C LEU A 449 -3.82 -15.15 14.51
N ASN A 450 -4.24 -15.86 13.49
CA ASN A 450 -5.20 -15.38 12.49
C ASN A 450 -6.44 -16.26 12.55
N SER A 451 -7.62 -15.65 12.62
CA SER A 451 -8.91 -16.33 12.48
C SER A 451 -9.69 -15.65 11.37
N LEU A 452 -10.04 -16.41 10.35
CA LEU A 452 -10.79 -15.95 9.20
C LEU A 452 -12.10 -16.74 9.12
N ASN A 453 -13.22 -16.03 9.26
CA ASN A 453 -14.55 -16.58 9.05
C ASN A 453 -15.19 -15.87 7.86
N SER A 454 -15.52 -16.59 6.81
CA SER A 454 -16.21 -16.04 5.67
C SER A 454 -17.46 -16.84 5.36
N LYS A 455 -18.51 -16.15 4.94
CA LYS A 455 -19.78 -16.73 4.54
C LYS A 455 -20.21 -16.10 3.21
N ASP A 456 -20.44 -16.93 2.21
CA ASP A 456 -21.02 -16.49 0.95
C ASP A 456 -22.56 -16.56 0.98
N ILE A 457 -23.19 -16.08 -0.09
CA ILE A 457 -24.66 -16.08 -0.23
C ILE A 457 -25.24 -17.50 -0.24
N ASN A 458 -24.46 -18.50 -0.66
CA ASN A 458 -24.86 -19.91 -0.69
C ASN A 458 -24.66 -20.60 0.67
N SER A 459 -24.36 -19.82 1.72
CA SER A 459 -24.16 -20.29 3.09
C SER A 459 -22.99 -21.24 3.32
N VAL A 460 -22.06 -21.34 2.37
CA VAL A 460 -20.81 -22.05 2.59
C VAL A 460 -19.95 -21.25 3.56
N ALA A 461 -19.87 -21.73 4.79
CA ALA A 461 -19.01 -21.14 5.81
C ALA A 461 -17.60 -21.69 5.66
N ASN A 462 -16.63 -20.82 5.55
CA ASN A 462 -15.21 -21.17 5.53
C ASN A 462 -14.56 -20.58 6.78
N ASN A 463 -14.19 -21.44 7.73
CA ASN A 463 -13.56 -21.07 8.99
C ASN A 463 -12.11 -21.55 8.97
N ASN A 464 -11.19 -20.61 8.94
CA ASN A 464 -9.76 -20.88 8.89
C ASN A 464 -9.06 -20.24 10.07
N GLN A 465 -8.28 -21.01 10.80
CA GLN A 465 -7.41 -20.52 11.86
C GLN A 465 -5.95 -20.85 11.54
N ALA A 466 -5.05 -19.92 11.78
CA ALA A 466 -3.62 -20.14 11.58
C ALA A 466 -2.83 -19.56 12.73
N PHE A 467 -1.87 -20.36 13.20
CA PHE A 467 -0.85 -19.96 14.13
C PHE A 467 0.45 -19.76 13.37
N ASN A 468 1.16 -18.69 13.65
CA ASN A 468 2.45 -18.42 13.08
C ASN A 468 3.41 -18.04 14.18
N ILE A 469 4.51 -18.75 14.29
CA ILE A 469 5.64 -18.40 15.14
C ILE A 469 6.88 -18.26 14.29
N GLY A 470 7.75 -17.31 14.62
CA GLY A 470 8.95 -17.15 13.84
C GLY A 470 9.91 -16.13 14.40
N ILE A 471 11.10 -16.11 13.79
CA ILE A 471 12.11 -15.08 13.96
C ILE A 471 12.24 -14.35 12.62
N SER A 472 12.21 -13.04 12.65
CA SER A 472 12.38 -12.23 11.45
C SER A 472 13.23 -11.02 11.76
N SER A 473 14.33 -10.88 11.03
CA SER A 473 15.10 -9.64 10.93
C SER A 473 14.70 -8.86 9.68
N ARG A 474 13.38 -8.79 9.40
CA ARG A 474 12.89 -8.00 8.29
C ARG A 474 13.16 -6.54 8.58
N LEU A 475 14.08 -5.98 7.85
CA LEU A 475 14.37 -4.54 7.86
C LEU A 475 13.25 -3.75 7.16
N TRP A 476 12.30 -4.47 6.58
CA TRP A 476 11.03 -3.98 6.05
C TRP A 476 9.92 -4.94 6.48
N GLN A 477 8.81 -4.44 6.95
CA GLN A 477 7.61 -5.24 7.17
C GLN A 477 6.52 -4.74 6.22
N TYR A 478 5.96 -5.66 5.47
CA TYR A 478 4.74 -5.42 4.73
C TYR A 478 3.54 -5.80 5.60
N GLN A 479 2.43 -5.15 5.36
CA GLN A 479 1.17 -5.57 5.95
C GLN A 479 0.88 -7.01 5.50
N GLN A 480 0.51 -7.88 6.44
CA GLN A 480 0.23 -9.32 6.19
C GLN A 480 -1.21 -9.69 6.57
N ASP A 481 -2.10 -8.76 6.51
CA ASP A 481 -3.51 -8.84 6.91
C ASP A 481 -4.47 -8.86 5.72
N TYR A 482 -3.98 -9.41 4.63
CA TYR A 482 -4.73 -9.51 3.39
C TYR A 482 -5.16 -10.94 3.09
#